data_c3ea687fca6103562866ac4a15f0bb0e
#
_entry.id   c3ea687fca6103562866ac4a15f0bb0e
#
_cell.length_a   1.000
_cell.length_b   1.000
_cell.length_c   1.000
_cell.angle_alpha   90.00
_cell.angle_beta   90.00
_cell.angle_gamma   90.00
#
_symmetry.space_group_name_H-M   'P 1'
#
loop_
_entity.id
_entity.type
_entity.pdbx_description
1 polymer ?
#
loop_
_entity_poly.entity_id
_entity_poly.type
_entity_poly.pdbx_seq_one_letter_code
_entity_poly.pdbx_strand_id
1 'polypeptide(L)'
;VMRSGITRRWLRGNLLITVLVVLLAEAMFLYSYTRSYYGSVQQIMYRRFSSVTGQLKMYTGDTAQSAAASRSLALRRMVEQFADKDKYEFMLLDSYGGVIASSSGTDAEGIVSSKDFEQALNGPDGLGVAVYRTQSGEVVMAACSLVPYDAEDVAALRLVTSLALVERQVKNAIIISVFLAVAILLFTIMSGLYFVRGIVVPLG
;
A
#
# COMPACT_ATOMS: atom_id res chain seq x y z
N VAL A 1 -1.31 57.11 -14.83
CA VAL A 1 -2.24 56.04 -15.24
C VAL A 1 -1.51 54.81 -15.79
N MET A 2 -0.21 54.87 -16.18
CA MET A 2 0.53 53.74 -16.78
C MET A 2 1.20 52.79 -15.80
N ARG A 3 1.34 53.09 -14.51
CA ARG A 3 2.06 52.25 -13.51
C ARG A 3 1.26 51.09 -12.95
N SER A 4 -0.05 51.11 -12.97
CA SER A 4 -0.90 50.03 -12.44
C SER A 4 -0.79 48.71 -13.28
N GLY A 5 -0.46 48.80 -14.55
CA GLY A 5 -0.33 47.67 -15.45
C GLY A 5 0.89 46.80 -15.19
N ILE A 6 2.04 47.41 -14.87
CA ILE A 6 3.33 46.69 -14.63
C ILE A 6 3.25 45.93 -13.32
N THR A 7 2.77 46.54 -12.25
CA THR A 7 2.62 45.90 -10.93
C THR A 7 1.64 44.73 -10.98
N ARG A 8 0.53 44.89 -11.72
CA ARG A 8 -0.47 43.82 -11.91
C ARG A 8 0.09 42.65 -12.73
N ARG A 9 0.91 42.94 -13.72
CA ARG A 9 1.55 41.96 -14.57
C ARG A 9 2.64 41.16 -13.78
N TRP A 10 3.43 41.88 -12.98
CA TRP A 10 4.45 41.29 -12.11
C TRP A 10 3.79 40.42 -11.03
N LEU A 11 2.75 40.89 -10.34
CA LEU A 11 2.04 40.12 -9.32
C LEU A 11 1.41 38.85 -9.89
N ARG A 12 0.81 38.91 -11.08
CA ARG A 12 0.25 37.74 -11.76
C ARG A 12 1.35 36.73 -12.12
N GLY A 13 2.48 37.18 -12.63
CA GLY A 13 3.62 36.33 -12.95
C GLY A 13 4.17 35.60 -11.73
N ASN A 14 4.40 36.35 -10.63
CA ASN A 14 4.88 35.76 -9.38
C ASN A 14 3.86 34.78 -8.78
N LEU A 15 2.57 35.10 -8.77
CA LEU A 15 1.52 34.22 -8.30
C LEU A 15 1.46 32.94 -9.14
N LEU A 16 1.56 33.04 -10.47
CA LEU A 16 1.53 31.88 -11.37
C LEU A 16 2.71 30.94 -11.10
N ILE A 17 3.91 31.49 -10.92
CA ILE A 17 5.10 30.70 -10.59
C ILE A 17 4.91 30.00 -9.23
N THR A 18 4.42 30.72 -8.22
CA THR A 18 4.17 30.15 -6.89
C THR A 18 3.14 29.03 -6.95
N VAL A 19 2.03 29.23 -7.68
CA VAL A 19 1.01 28.17 -7.88
C VAL A 19 1.63 26.94 -8.54
N LEU A 20 2.44 27.14 -9.59
CA LEU A 20 3.10 26.04 -10.30
C LEU A 20 4.03 25.25 -9.37
N VAL A 21 4.87 25.96 -8.59
CA VAL A 21 5.79 25.33 -7.64
C VAL A 21 5.05 24.56 -6.55
N VAL A 22 3.98 25.15 -5.99
CA VAL A 22 3.16 24.49 -4.97
C VAL A 22 2.49 23.24 -5.54
N LEU A 23 1.93 23.29 -6.76
CA LEU A 23 1.31 22.13 -7.39
C LEU A 23 2.33 20.99 -7.68
N LEU A 24 3.53 21.34 -8.13
CA LEU A 24 4.60 20.36 -8.36
C LEU A 24 5.06 19.72 -7.04
N ALA A 25 5.25 20.52 -6.00
CA ALA A 25 5.63 20.03 -4.68
C ALA A 25 4.56 19.11 -4.10
N GLU A 26 3.28 19.48 -4.22
CA GLU A 26 2.14 18.69 -3.78
C GLU A 26 2.08 17.35 -4.51
N ALA A 27 2.17 17.36 -5.84
CA ALA A 27 2.16 16.14 -6.64
C ALA A 27 3.32 15.19 -6.26
N MET A 28 4.51 15.73 -6.07
CA MET A 28 5.68 14.95 -5.66
C MET A 28 5.53 14.39 -4.25
N PHE A 29 5.00 15.19 -3.31
CA PHE A 29 4.72 14.75 -1.94
C PHE A 29 3.71 13.60 -1.92
N LEU A 30 2.56 13.76 -2.58
CA LEU A 30 1.51 12.75 -2.64
C LEU A 30 2.00 11.45 -3.26
N TYR A 31 2.74 11.54 -4.36
CA TYR A 31 3.34 10.36 -5.01
C TYR A 31 4.32 9.63 -4.08
N SER A 32 5.25 10.36 -3.47
CA SER A 32 6.25 9.80 -2.57
C SER A 32 5.62 9.19 -1.32
N TYR A 33 4.66 9.90 -0.72
CA TYR A 33 3.96 9.47 0.49
C TYR A 33 3.17 8.17 0.25
N THR A 34 2.36 8.15 -0.81
CA THR A 34 1.57 6.97 -1.17
C THR A 34 2.47 5.76 -1.44
N ARG A 35 3.51 5.94 -2.27
CA ARG A 35 4.47 4.87 -2.58
C ARG A 35 5.17 4.32 -1.34
N SER A 36 5.60 5.20 -0.43
CA SER A 36 6.28 4.81 0.81
C SER A 36 5.35 3.99 1.71
N TYR A 37 4.09 4.40 1.80
CA TYR A 37 3.11 3.73 2.67
C TYR A 37 2.79 2.31 2.20
N TYR A 38 2.48 2.14 0.90
CA TYR A 38 2.24 0.81 0.31
C TYR A 38 3.48 -0.07 0.39
N GLY A 39 4.67 0.50 0.15
CA GLY A 39 5.94 -0.22 0.28
C GLY A 39 6.22 -0.70 1.70
N SER A 40 5.85 0.08 2.72
CA SER A 40 5.98 -0.33 4.13
C SER A 40 5.10 -1.53 4.47
N VAL A 41 3.84 -1.53 4.02
CA VAL A 41 2.94 -2.67 4.22
C VAL A 41 3.49 -3.92 3.53
N GLN A 42 3.95 -3.79 2.29
CA GLN A 42 4.57 -4.89 1.55
C GLN A 42 5.77 -5.48 2.30
N GLN A 43 6.67 -4.64 2.84
CA GLN A 43 7.81 -5.11 3.63
C GLN A 43 7.38 -5.83 4.92
N ILE A 44 6.33 -5.34 5.59
CA ILE A 44 5.79 -6.01 6.77
C ILE A 44 5.27 -7.39 6.40
N MET A 45 4.54 -7.52 5.29
CA MET A 45 4.03 -8.80 4.81
C MET A 45 5.18 -9.76 4.46
N TYR A 46 6.22 -9.31 3.77
CA TYR A 46 7.40 -10.15 3.47
C TYR A 46 8.10 -10.65 4.74
N ARG A 47 8.28 -9.79 5.74
CA ARG A 47 8.86 -10.22 7.03
C ARG A 47 7.97 -11.25 7.74
N ARG A 48 6.65 -11.10 7.68
CA ARG A 48 5.71 -12.07 8.24
C ARG A 48 5.80 -13.41 7.51
N PHE A 49 5.85 -13.41 6.18
CA PHE A 49 6.10 -14.65 5.41
C PHE A 49 7.40 -15.33 5.82
N SER A 50 8.49 -14.58 5.90
CA SER A 50 9.78 -15.14 6.33
C SER A 50 9.70 -15.78 7.73
N SER A 51 8.97 -15.14 8.66
CA SER A 51 8.74 -15.70 10.00
C SER A 51 7.90 -16.98 9.94
N VAL A 52 6.81 -16.97 9.17
CA VAL A 52 5.91 -18.13 8.99
C VAL A 52 6.64 -19.28 8.30
N THR A 53 7.39 -19.00 7.23
CA THR A 53 8.20 -20.01 6.52
C THR A 53 9.32 -20.56 7.40
N GLY A 54 9.89 -19.73 8.28
CA GLY A 54 10.88 -20.17 9.28
C GLY A 54 10.27 -21.13 10.32
N GLN A 55 9.09 -20.81 10.82
CA GLN A 55 8.34 -21.70 11.71
C GLN A 55 7.96 -23.00 10.99
N LEU A 56 7.54 -22.91 9.74
CA LEU A 56 7.20 -24.05 8.92
C LEU A 56 8.39 -25.01 8.76
N LYS A 57 9.59 -24.48 8.49
CA LYS A 57 10.83 -25.28 8.46
C LYS A 57 11.12 -25.97 9.79
N MET A 58 10.76 -25.37 10.93
CA MET A 58 10.87 -26.02 12.24
C MET A 58 9.84 -27.14 12.43
N TYR A 59 8.60 -26.94 11.97
CA TYR A 59 7.55 -27.97 12.04
C TYR A 59 7.74 -29.12 11.04
N THR A 60 8.33 -28.82 9.88
CA THR A 60 8.65 -29.83 8.84
C THR A 60 10.12 -30.24 8.86
N GLY A 61 10.94 -29.54 9.67
CA GLY A 61 12.37 -29.74 9.79
C GLY A 61 12.73 -31.15 10.25
N ASP A 62 13.76 -31.72 9.63
CA ASP A 62 14.38 -33.01 9.81
C ASP A 62 13.62 -34.26 9.32
N THR A 63 12.39 -34.16 8.91
CA THR A 63 11.70 -35.30 8.28
C THR A 63 11.58 -35.10 6.77
N ALA A 64 12.70 -35.10 6.07
CA ALA A 64 12.75 -35.37 4.62
C ALA A 64 12.00 -36.67 4.26
N GLN A 65 11.64 -37.46 5.28
CA GLN A 65 10.88 -38.69 5.22
C GLN A 65 9.40 -38.55 5.56
N SER A 66 8.91 -37.35 5.96
CA SER A 66 7.47 -37.16 6.20
C SER A 66 6.72 -37.24 4.89
N ALA A 67 5.65 -38.04 4.83
CA ALA A 67 4.79 -38.10 3.68
C ALA A 67 4.18 -36.69 3.35
N ALA A 68 3.96 -36.40 2.06
CA ALA A 68 3.36 -35.12 1.60
C ALA A 68 2.07 -34.81 2.36
N ALA A 69 1.22 -35.81 2.60
CA ALA A 69 0.01 -35.74 3.42
C ALA A 69 0.24 -35.20 4.85
N SER A 70 1.34 -35.57 5.50
CA SER A 70 1.66 -35.11 6.84
C SER A 70 2.05 -33.62 6.83
N ARG A 71 2.70 -33.16 5.75
CA ARG A 71 3.06 -31.77 5.55
C ARG A 71 1.82 -30.90 5.27
N SER A 72 0.89 -31.37 4.43
CA SER A 72 -0.38 -30.66 4.17
C SER A 72 -1.21 -30.53 5.44
N LEU A 73 -1.28 -31.59 6.26
CA LEU A 73 -1.98 -31.53 7.55
C LEU A 73 -1.33 -30.55 8.55
N ALA A 74 0.00 -30.49 8.59
CA ALA A 74 0.71 -29.52 9.42
C ALA A 74 0.43 -28.07 8.97
N LEU A 75 0.39 -27.81 7.66
CA LEU A 75 0.02 -26.51 7.09
C LEU A 75 -1.42 -26.11 7.46
N ARG A 76 -2.38 -27.01 7.32
CA ARG A 76 -3.78 -26.77 7.70
C ARG A 76 -3.90 -26.39 9.18
N ARG A 77 -3.25 -27.15 10.08
CA ARG A 77 -3.23 -26.83 11.52
C ARG A 77 -2.60 -25.47 11.81
N MET A 78 -1.53 -25.10 11.09
CA MET A 78 -0.89 -23.80 11.24
C MET A 78 -1.84 -22.66 10.84
N VAL A 79 -2.62 -22.83 9.77
CA VAL A 79 -3.62 -21.86 9.36
C VAL A 79 -4.74 -21.73 10.40
N GLU A 80 -5.25 -22.86 10.89
CA GLU A 80 -6.30 -22.90 11.93
C GLU A 80 -5.85 -22.27 13.26
N GLN A 81 -4.56 -22.40 13.60
CA GLN A 81 -3.97 -21.88 14.84
C GLN A 81 -3.31 -20.51 14.67
N PHE A 82 -3.47 -19.88 13.50
CA PHE A 82 -2.84 -18.58 13.23
C PHE A 82 -3.28 -17.52 14.25
N ALA A 83 -2.32 -16.92 14.96
CA ALA A 83 -2.58 -16.06 16.10
C ALA A 83 -3.06 -14.65 15.73
N ASP A 84 -2.61 -14.11 14.56
CA ASP A 84 -2.85 -12.72 14.14
C ASP A 84 -4.09 -12.59 13.22
N LYS A 85 -5.14 -13.40 13.44
CA LYS A 85 -6.37 -13.43 12.60
C LYS A 85 -7.07 -12.07 12.47
N ASP A 86 -6.94 -11.23 13.50
CA ASP A 86 -7.57 -9.90 13.52
C ASP A 86 -6.93 -8.91 12.54
N LYS A 87 -5.68 -9.17 12.12
CA LYS A 87 -4.90 -8.26 11.27
C LYS A 87 -4.63 -8.84 9.89
N TYR A 88 -4.50 -10.15 9.82
CA TYR A 88 -4.12 -10.87 8.62
C TYR A 88 -5.01 -12.08 8.46
N GLU A 89 -5.49 -12.30 7.26
CA GLU A 89 -6.09 -13.56 6.87
C GLU A 89 -5.01 -14.43 6.22
N PHE A 90 -4.85 -15.64 6.73
CA PHE A 90 -3.87 -16.59 6.23
C PHE A 90 -4.58 -17.73 5.50
N MET A 91 -4.18 -18.02 4.27
CA MET A 91 -4.83 -18.99 3.39
C MET A 91 -3.81 -19.96 2.80
N LEU A 92 -4.26 -21.19 2.53
CA LEU A 92 -3.58 -22.17 1.72
C LEU A 92 -4.20 -22.21 0.33
N LEU A 93 -3.34 -22.27 -0.69
CA LEU A 93 -3.76 -22.34 -2.08
C LEU A 93 -3.31 -23.66 -2.72
N ASP A 94 -4.15 -24.16 -3.63
CA ASP A 94 -3.82 -25.27 -4.52
C ASP A 94 -2.96 -24.82 -5.72
N SER A 95 -2.63 -25.76 -6.58
CA SER A 95 -1.82 -25.53 -7.80
C SER A 95 -2.50 -24.59 -8.82
N TYR A 96 -3.78 -24.35 -8.69
CA TYR A 96 -4.57 -23.49 -9.55
C TYR A 96 -4.85 -22.11 -8.92
N GLY A 97 -4.37 -21.88 -7.68
CA GLY A 97 -4.65 -20.68 -6.91
C GLY A 97 -5.99 -20.69 -6.18
N GLY A 98 -6.65 -21.83 -6.13
CA GLY A 98 -7.88 -22.05 -5.36
C GLY A 98 -7.58 -22.11 -3.87
N VAL A 99 -8.49 -21.60 -3.02
CA VAL A 99 -8.32 -21.62 -1.57
C VAL A 99 -8.74 -22.98 -1.00
N ILE A 100 -7.81 -23.64 -0.33
CA ILE A 100 -8.03 -24.94 0.33
C ILE A 100 -8.44 -24.76 1.79
N ALA A 101 -7.85 -23.77 2.46
CA ALA A 101 -8.13 -23.45 3.85
C ALA A 101 -7.84 -21.99 4.15
N SER A 102 -8.60 -21.40 5.08
CA SER A 102 -8.44 -20.03 5.55
C SER A 102 -8.49 -19.96 7.07
N SER A 103 -7.70 -19.05 7.64
CA SER A 103 -7.69 -18.78 9.10
C SER A 103 -8.98 -18.11 9.59
N SER A 104 -9.75 -17.47 8.72
CA SER A 104 -11.06 -16.89 9.04
C SER A 104 -12.17 -17.93 9.05
N GLY A 105 -11.93 -19.12 8.50
CA GLY A 105 -12.94 -20.17 8.37
C GLY A 105 -14.04 -19.86 7.35
N THR A 106 -13.99 -18.69 6.71
CA THR A 106 -14.86 -18.33 5.58
C THR A 106 -14.17 -18.74 4.30
N ASP A 107 -14.91 -19.36 3.40
CA ASP A 107 -14.47 -19.50 2.01
C ASP A 107 -14.12 -18.10 1.53
N ALA A 108 -12.96 -17.92 0.91
CA ALA A 108 -12.45 -16.61 0.50
C ALA A 108 -13.33 -16.01 -0.62
N GLU A 109 -14.58 -15.75 -0.29
CA GLU A 109 -15.52 -15.03 -1.12
C GLU A 109 -15.07 -13.58 -1.26
N GLY A 110 -14.26 -13.28 -2.25
CA GLY A 110 -13.97 -11.89 -2.56
C GLY A 110 -12.67 -11.62 -3.28
N ILE A 111 -11.70 -12.51 -3.30
CA ILE A 111 -10.49 -12.36 -4.11
C ILE A 111 -10.63 -13.22 -5.36
N VAL A 112 -11.26 -12.65 -6.38
CA VAL A 112 -11.50 -13.30 -7.68
C VAL A 112 -10.22 -13.35 -8.53
N SER A 113 -9.19 -12.58 -8.17
CA SER A 113 -7.97 -12.46 -8.94
C SER A 113 -6.80 -13.17 -8.24
N SER A 114 -6.02 -13.91 -8.99
CA SER A 114 -4.82 -14.63 -8.54
C SER A 114 -3.51 -13.95 -8.97
N LYS A 115 -3.52 -12.62 -9.17
CA LYS A 115 -2.33 -11.87 -9.62
C LYS A 115 -1.13 -12.03 -8.71
N ASP A 116 -1.33 -12.12 -7.40
CA ASP A 116 -0.27 -12.39 -6.44
C ASP A 116 0.28 -13.81 -6.62
N PHE A 117 -0.57 -14.81 -6.87
CA PHE A 117 -0.18 -16.18 -7.16
C PHE A 117 0.54 -16.29 -8.51
N GLU A 118 0.01 -15.66 -9.57
CA GLU A 118 0.67 -15.60 -10.88
C GLU A 118 2.05 -14.94 -10.81
N GLN A 119 2.18 -13.86 -10.02
CA GLN A 119 3.47 -13.23 -9.78
C GLN A 119 4.42 -14.14 -9.01
N ALA A 120 3.93 -14.90 -8.03
CA ALA A 120 4.72 -15.88 -7.30
C ALA A 120 5.22 -17.01 -8.22
N LEU A 121 4.37 -17.50 -9.13
CA LEU A 121 4.73 -18.54 -10.10
C LEU A 121 5.82 -18.07 -11.08
N ASN A 122 5.75 -16.82 -11.54
CA ASN A 122 6.65 -16.26 -12.55
C ASN A 122 7.85 -15.53 -11.94
N GLY A 123 7.83 -15.24 -10.63
CA GLY A 123 8.90 -14.54 -9.93
C GLY A 123 10.08 -15.44 -9.56
N PRO A 124 11.31 -14.91 -9.57
CA PRO A 124 12.50 -15.71 -9.23
C PRO A 124 12.52 -16.17 -7.77
N ASP A 125 11.86 -15.45 -6.88
CA ASP A 125 11.84 -15.71 -5.43
C ASP A 125 10.62 -16.53 -4.99
N GLY A 126 9.72 -16.91 -5.92
CA GLY A 126 8.48 -17.60 -5.59
C GLY A 126 7.52 -16.74 -4.75
N LEU A 127 7.67 -15.40 -4.83
CA LEU A 127 6.88 -14.42 -4.07
C LEU A 127 6.12 -13.50 -5.02
N GLY A 128 4.86 -13.24 -4.69
CA GLY A 128 4.03 -12.28 -5.42
C GLY A 128 3.22 -11.42 -4.46
N VAL A 129 2.99 -10.16 -4.83
CA VAL A 129 2.16 -9.23 -4.05
C VAL A 129 1.26 -8.47 -4.98
N ALA A 130 -0.03 -8.43 -4.67
CA ALA A 130 -1.00 -7.67 -5.42
C ALA A 130 -1.98 -6.94 -4.49
N VAL A 131 -2.52 -5.85 -4.99
CA VAL A 131 -3.57 -5.08 -4.31
C VAL A 131 -4.87 -5.33 -5.04
N TYR A 132 -5.90 -5.66 -4.27
CA TYR A 132 -7.24 -5.97 -4.76
C TYR A 132 -8.27 -5.04 -4.14
N ARG A 133 -9.39 -4.90 -4.81
CA ARG A 133 -10.59 -4.34 -4.24
C ARG A 133 -11.61 -5.47 -4.08
N THR A 134 -12.07 -5.70 -2.84
CA THR A 134 -13.08 -6.71 -2.54
C THR A 134 -14.44 -6.32 -3.11
N GLN A 135 -15.40 -7.24 -3.13
CA GLN A 135 -16.78 -6.95 -3.52
C GLN A 135 -17.45 -5.92 -2.62
N SER A 136 -17.06 -5.85 -1.35
CA SER A 136 -17.49 -4.81 -0.40
C SER A 136 -16.90 -3.44 -0.67
N GLY A 137 -15.97 -3.31 -1.63
CA GLY A 137 -15.26 -2.07 -1.96
C GLY A 137 -14.02 -1.80 -1.11
N GLU A 138 -13.69 -2.67 -0.17
CA GLU A 138 -12.49 -2.57 0.66
C GLU A 138 -11.23 -2.89 -0.16
N VAL A 139 -10.17 -2.12 0.05
CA VAL A 139 -8.88 -2.39 -0.56
C VAL A 139 -8.06 -3.27 0.36
N VAL A 140 -7.60 -4.39 -0.17
CA VAL A 140 -6.77 -5.37 0.52
C VAL A 140 -5.46 -5.59 -0.22
N MET A 141 -4.41 -5.93 0.49
CA MET A 141 -3.15 -6.39 -0.08
C MET A 141 -3.02 -7.89 0.20
N ALA A 142 -2.81 -8.66 -0.85
CA ALA A 142 -2.50 -10.07 -0.77
C ALA A 142 -1.04 -10.29 -1.14
N ALA A 143 -0.35 -11.10 -0.35
CA ALA A 143 0.98 -11.59 -0.67
C ALA A 143 0.93 -13.13 -0.71
N CYS A 144 1.55 -13.70 -1.73
CA CYS A 144 1.61 -15.13 -1.96
C CYS A 144 3.06 -15.61 -1.96
N SER A 145 3.30 -16.76 -1.37
CA SER A 145 4.59 -17.45 -1.40
C SER A 145 4.39 -18.90 -1.78
N LEU A 146 5.14 -19.37 -2.76
CA LEU A 146 5.14 -20.80 -3.12
C LEU A 146 5.73 -21.62 -1.99
N VAL A 147 5.17 -22.80 -1.77
CA VAL A 147 5.70 -23.79 -0.84
C VAL A 147 6.88 -24.48 -1.51
N PRO A 148 8.10 -24.46 -0.91
CA PRO A 148 9.32 -24.96 -1.57
C PRO A 148 9.48 -26.49 -1.52
N TYR A 149 8.45 -27.23 -1.13
CA TYR A 149 8.47 -28.68 -1.01
C TYR A 149 7.10 -29.25 -1.39
N ASP A 150 7.08 -30.52 -1.74
CA ASP A 150 5.86 -31.23 -2.03
C ASP A 150 4.98 -31.37 -0.77
N ALA A 151 3.80 -30.80 -0.80
CA ALA A 151 2.81 -30.80 0.29
C ALA A 151 1.43 -31.27 -0.23
N GLU A 152 1.42 -32.27 -1.10
CA GLU A 152 0.24 -32.89 -1.70
C GLU A 152 -0.62 -31.86 -2.46
N ASP A 153 -1.69 -31.38 -1.83
CA ASP A 153 -2.67 -30.47 -2.42
C ASP A 153 -2.29 -28.98 -2.21
N VAL A 154 -1.27 -28.65 -1.40
CA VAL A 154 -0.90 -27.26 -1.07
C VAL A 154 0.28 -26.81 -1.93
N ALA A 155 0.05 -25.84 -2.79
CA ALA A 155 1.09 -25.25 -3.65
C ALA A 155 1.61 -23.91 -3.13
N ALA A 156 0.80 -23.12 -2.45
CA ALA A 156 1.18 -21.79 -1.99
C ALA A 156 0.49 -21.38 -0.70
N LEU A 157 1.11 -20.42 -0.03
CA LEU A 157 0.59 -19.71 1.14
C LEU A 157 0.23 -18.29 0.72
N ARG A 158 -0.94 -17.82 1.11
CA ARG A 158 -1.38 -16.43 0.89
C ARG A 158 -1.65 -15.75 2.21
N LEU A 159 -1.17 -14.54 2.35
CA LEU A 159 -1.46 -13.65 3.47
C LEU A 159 -2.19 -12.42 2.94
N VAL A 160 -3.36 -12.12 3.50
CA VAL A 160 -4.18 -10.98 3.11
C VAL A 160 -4.31 -10.03 4.27
N THR A 161 -4.21 -8.72 4.01
CA THR A 161 -4.43 -7.67 5.01
C THR A 161 -5.27 -6.54 4.45
N SER A 162 -6.14 -5.98 5.28
CA SER A 162 -6.90 -4.78 4.95
C SER A 162 -6.00 -3.55 4.84
N LEU A 163 -6.21 -2.75 3.81
CA LEU A 163 -5.58 -1.45 3.63
C LEU A 163 -6.47 -0.29 4.08
N ALA A 164 -7.61 -0.55 4.72
CA ALA A 164 -8.55 0.49 5.13
C ALA A 164 -7.92 1.56 6.04
N LEU A 165 -7.06 1.16 6.98
CA LEU A 165 -6.30 2.09 7.83
C LEU A 165 -5.30 2.91 7.03
N VAL A 166 -4.63 2.27 6.06
CA VAL A 166 -3.67 2.92 5.14
C VAL A 166 -4.39 3.96 4.29
N GLU A 167 -5.52 3.59 3.68
CA GLU A 167 -6.33 4.52 2.88
C GLU A 167 -6.81 5.72 3.70
N ARG A 168 -7.25 5.48 4.94
CA ARG A 168 -7.66 6.57 5.85
C ARG A 168 -6.49 7.51 6.17
N GLN A 169 -5.30 6.98 6.44
CA GLN A 169 -4.12 7.78 6.76
C GLN A 169 -3.63 8.57 5.53
N VAL A 170 -3.62 7.94 4.34
CA VAL A 170 -3.29 8.61 3.09
C VAL A 170 -4.30 9.73 2.79
N LYS A 171 -5.60 9.46 2.95
CA LYS A 171 -6.66 10.48 2.78
C LYS A 171 -6.48 11.66 3.72
N ASN A 172 -6.20 11.41 5.00
CA ASN A 172 -5.95 12.48 5.97
C ASN A 172 -4.70 13.30 5.61
N ALA A 173 -3.62 12.65 5.17
CA ALA A 173 -2.42 13.35 4.72
C ALA A 173 -2.71 14.24 3.50
N ILE A 174 -3.50 13.76 2.54
CA ILE A 174 -3.95 14.55 1.38
C ILE A 174 -4.73 15.78 1.82
N ILE A 175 -5.68 15.65 2.76
CA ILE A 175 -6.47 16.77 3.26
C ILE A 175 -5.58 17.81 3.93
N ILE A 176 -4.63 17.38 4.76
CA ILE A 176 -3.71 18.27 5.47
C ILE A 176 -2.79 18.98 4.48
N SER A 177 -2.23 18.28 3.48
CA SER A 177 -1.32 18.88 2.51
C SER A 177 -2.03 19.88 1.61
N VAL A 178 -3.26 19.60 1.14
CA VAL A 178 -4.07 20.54 0.38
C VAL A 178 -4.40 21.79 1.21
N PHE A 179 -4.74 21.62 2.49
CA PHE A 179 -4.98 22.74 3.39
C PHE A 179 -3.73 23.63 3.53
N LEU A 180 -2.56 23.02 3.69
CA LEU A 180 -1.28 23.73 3.77
C LEU A 180 -0.97 24.47 2.46
N ALA A 181 -1.20 23.85 1.31
CA ALA A 181 -1.01 24.47 0.00
C ALA A 181 -1.89 25.72 -0.17
N VAL A 182 -3.16 25.62 0.22
CA VAL A 182 -4.09 26.78 0.20
C VAL A 182 -3.61 27.87 1.13
N ALA A 183 -3.16 27.54 2.34
CA ALA A 183 -2.63 28.53 3.29
C ALA A 183 -1.39 29.27 2.73
N ILE A 184 -0.46 28.55 2.10
CA ILE A 184 0.73 29.12 1.44
C ILE A 184 0.30 30.11 0.33
N LEU A 185 -0.66 29.72 -0.51
CA LEU A 185 -1.17 30.59 -1.58
C LEU A 185 -1.83 31.83 -1.04
N LEU A 186 -2.67 31.73 0.00
CA LEU A 186 -3.30 32.88 0.66
C LEU A 186 -2.25 33.83 1.26
N PHE A 187 -1.24 33.27 1.95
CA PHE A 187 -0.16 34.06 2.51
C PHE A 187 0.63 34.79 1.42
N THR A 188 0.91 34.13 0.30
CA THR A 188 1.60 34.75 -0.85
C THR A 188 0.79 35.90 -1.44
N ILE A 189 -0.53 35.74 -1.58
CA ILE A 189 -1.42 36.80 -2.08
C ILE A 189 -1.43 38.00 -1.11
N MET A 190 -1.60 37.72 0.18
CA MET A 190 -1.61 38.79 1.21
C MET A 190 -0.28 39.54 1.26
N SER A 191 0.84 38.82 1.24
CA SER A 191 2.18 39.40 1.21
C SER A 191 2.41 40.27 -0.01
N GLY A 192 1.96 39.81 -1.20
CA GLY A 192 2.04 40.58 -2.44
C GLY A 192 1.19 41.85 -2.41
N LEU A 193 -0.02 41.77 -1.86
CA LEU A 193 -0.91 42.94 -1.71
C LEU A 193 -0.34 43.94 -0.69
N TYR A 194 0.21 43.47 0.42
CA TYR A 194 0.87 44.30 1.41
C TYR A 194 2.06 45.05 0.81
N PHE A 195 2.91 44.36 0.08
CA PHE A 195 4.06 44.94 -0.60
C PHE A 195 3.65 46.02 -1.62
N VAL A 196 2.61 45.74 -2.43
CA VAL A 196 2.10 46.71 -3.40
C VAL A 196 1.53 47.96 -2.71
N ARG A 197 0.76 47.82 -1.64
CA ARG A 197 0.15 48.94 -0.93
C ARG A 197 1.16 49.72 -0.07
N GLY A 198 2.08 49.03 0.58
CA GLY A 198 3.02 49.65 1.53
C GLY A 198 4.23 50.29 0.89
N ILE A 199 4.71 49.81 -0.26
CA ILE A 199 5.97 50.28 -0.88
C ILE A 199 5.73 50.96 -2.24
N VAL A 200 4.87 50.37 -3.07
CA VAL A 200 4.71 50.86 -4.45
C VAL A 200 3.78 52.07 -4.55
N VAL A 201 2.73 52.13 -3.72
CA VAL A 201 1.76 53.22 -3.73
C VAL A 201 2.33 54.54 -3.14
N PRO A 202 3.04 54.55 -2.01
CA PRO A 202 3.57 55.81 -1.44
C PRO A 202 4.75 56.42 -2.21
N LEU A 203 5.41 55.65 -3.11
CA LEU A 203 6.52 56.13 -3.96
C LEU A 203 6.04 56.71 -5.32
N GLY A 204 4.76 56.81 -5.57
CA GLY A 204 4.13 57.34 -6.79
C GLY A 204 3.22 58.52 -6.53
#